data_1c4ca7316264a8cc85f232d1f0114e61
#
_entry.id   1c4ca7316264a8cc85f232d1f0114e61
#
_cell.length_a   1.000
_cell.length_b   1.000
_cell.length_c   1.000
_cell.angle_alpha   90.00
_cell.angle_beta   90.00
_cell.angle_gamma   90.00
#
_symmetry.space_group_name_H-M   'P 1'
#
loop_
_entity.id
_entity.type
_entity.pdbx_description
1 polymer ?
#
loop_
_entity_poly.entity_id
_entity_poly.type
_entity_poly.pdbx_seq_one_letter_code
_entity_poly.pdbx_strand_id
1 'polypeptide(L)'
;MSEPFKGTINVDIRDSVPDWSPFEPPRAPDAAPSVVYIVLDDVGFSAMGCYGGPIQTPNIDRIAAQGVRYTQWHTTALCSPTRSCLLTGRNHTRNSMACITEAAVGFPNASGTIPPENGMLPEILGEAGWNTYMVGKWHLCPTIM
;
A
#
# COMPACT_ATOMS: atom_id res chain seq x y z
N MET A 1 19.17 -16.49 -4.18
CA MET A 1 19.32 -15.01 -4.24
C MET A 1 19.71 -14.70 -5.66
N SER A 2 18.96 -13.83 -6.34
CA SER A 2 19.34 -13.36 -7.68
C SER A 2 20.69 -12.64 -7.60
N GLU A 3 21.55 -12.86 -8.58
CA GLU A 3 22.77 -12.05 -8.67
C GLU A 3 22.40 -10.58 -8.93
N PRO A 4 23.09 -9.64 -8.28
CA PRO A 4 22.85 -8.22 -8.54
C PRO A 4 23.26 -7.88 -9.97
N PHE A 5 22.58 -6.89 -10.55
CA PHE A 5 22.97 -6.32 -11.86
C PHE A 5 24.44 -5.88 -11.83
N LYS A 6 25.24 -6.38 -12.77
CA LYS A 6 26.69 -6.15 -12.85
C LYS A 6 27.07 -5.03 -13.83
N GLY A 7 26.10 -4.46 -14.54
CA GLY A 7 26.30 -3.37 -15.45
C GLY A 7 26.40 -1.99 -14.77
N THR A 8 26.38 -0.95 -15.56
CA THR A 8 26.34 0.45 -15.08
C THR A 8 25.17 1.17 -15.73
N ILE A 9 24.30 1.76 -14.93
CA ILE A 9 23.17 2.54 -15.39
C ILE A 9 23.48 4.02 -15.23
N ASN A 10 23.54 4.76 -16.34
CA ASN A 10 23.71 6.20 -16.39
C ASN A 10 22.46 6.88 -16.98
N VAL A 11 22.35 8.18 -16.83
CA VAL A 11 21.26 8.98 -17.42
C VAL A 11 21.25 8.87 -18.95
N ASP A 12 22.43 8.89 -19.57
CA ASP A 12 22.57 8.64 -21.00
C ASP A 12 22.90 7.16 -21.23
N ILE A 13 22.09 6.51 -22.08
CA ILE A 13 22.28 5.11 -22.39
C ILE A 13 23.62 4.81 -23.06
N ARG A 14 24.20 5.78 -23.75
CA ARG A 14 25.53 5.65 -24.43
C ARG A 14 26.67 5.50 -23.42
N ASP A 15 26.48 5.99 -22.20
CA ASP A 15 27.45 5.90 -21.11
C ASP A 15 27.16 4.71 -20.19
N SER A 16 26.10 3.95 -20.47
CA SER A 16 25.68 2.78 -19.71
C SER A 16 26.39 1.52 -20.22
N VAL A 17 26.65 0.60 -19.29
CA VAL A 17 27.24 -0.71 -19.61
C VAL A 17 26.16 -1.78 -19.34
N PRO A 18 25.70 -2.52 -20.37
CA PRO A 18 24.67 -3.55 -20.19
C PRO A 18 25.24 -4.78 -19.46
N ASP A 19 24.36 -5.44 -18.74
CA ASP A 19 24.55 -6.79 -18.23
C ASP A 19 23.55 -7.72 -18.93
N TRP A 20 24.07 -8.68 -19.68
CA TRP A 20 23.27 -9.64 -20.45
C TRP A 20 22.98 -10.93 -19.68
N SER A 21 23.33 -11.00 -18.40
CA SER A 21 22.95 -12.13 -17.56
C SER A 21 21.43 -12.21 -17.41
N PRO A 22 20.84 -13.41 -17.31
CA PRO A 22 19.42 -13.53 -17.05
C PRO A 22 19.04 -12.83 -15.75
N PHE A 23 18.10 -11.90 -15.82
CA PHE A 23 17.53 -11.30 -14.61
C PHE A 23 16.45 -12.22 -14.05
N GLU A 24 16.76 -12.82 -12.91
CA GLU A 24 15.78 -13.59 -12.14
C GLU A 24 15.36 -12.78 -10.92
N PRO A 25 14.11 -12.30 -10.89
CA PRO A 25 13.61 -11.60 -9.70
C PRO A 25 13.59 -12.57 -8.50
N PRO A 26 13.74 -12.05 -7.27
CA PRO A 26 13.57 -12.86 -6.08
C PRO A 26 12.19 -13.53 -6.08
N ARG A 27 12.12 -14.75 -5.55
CA ARG A 27 10.87 -15.52 -5.43
C ARG A 27 10.51 -15.66 -3.97
N ALA A 28 9.24 -15.46 -3.67
CA ALA A 28 8.70 -15.77 -2.35
C ALA A 28 8.88 -17.27 -2.04
N PRO A 29 8.96 -17.66 -0.75
CA PRO A 29 8.98 -19.08 -0.36
C PRO A 29 7.77 -19.83 -0.95
N ASP A 30 7.96 -21.11 -1.32
CA ASP A 30 6.90 -21.92 -1.97
C ASP A 30 5.60 -21.99 -1.16
N ALA A 31 5.68 -21.89 0.17
CA ALA A 31 4.53 -21.90 1.07
C ALA A 31 4.05 -20.50 1.47
N ALA A 32 4.56 -19.44 0.82
CA ALA A 32 4.19 -18.08 1.15
C ALA A 32 2.70 -17.82 0.86
N PRO A 33 1.93 -17.29 1.82
CA PRO A 33 0.52 -17.02 1.59
C PRO A 33 0.30 -15.83 0.66
N SER A 34 -0.79 -15.86 -0.10
CA SER A 34 -1.30 -14.67 -0.77
C SER A 34 -2.04 -13.79 0.23
N VAL A 35 -1.87 -12.49 0.11
CA VAL A 35 -2.55 -11.49 0.95
C VAL A 35 -3.38 -10.58 0.06
N VAL A 36 -4.66 -10.39 0.41
CA VAL A 36 -5.57 -9.50 -0.30
C VAL A 36 -6.11 -8.47 0.67
N TYR A 37 -5.88 -7.19 0.39
CA TYR A 37 -6.51 -6.08 1.08
C TYR A 37 -7.69 -5.55 0.25
N ILE A 38 -8.89 -5.61 0.81
CA ILE A 38 -10.08 -5.00 0.24
C ILE A 38 -10.42 -3.78 1.09
N VAL A 39 -10.08 -2.60 0.57
CA VAL A 39 -10.27 -1.33 1.28
C VAL A 39 -11.50 -0.64 0.71
N LEU A 40 -12.54 -0.57 1.50
CA LEU A 40 -13.77 0.12 1.15
C LEU A 40 -13.66 1.58 1.56
N ASP A 41 -13.98 2.48 0.61
CA ASP A 41 -13.86 3.92 0.80
C ASP A 41 -15.20 4.49 1.31
N ASP A 42 -15.13 5.32 2.35
CA ASP A 42 -16.30 5.94 3.00
C ASP A 42 -17.38 4.95 3.47
N VAL A 43 -16.96 3.73 3.86
CA VAL A 43 -17.87 2.71 4.39
C VAL A 43 -17.72 2.61 5.90
N GLY A 44 -18.79 2.93 6.60
CA GLY A 44 -18.85 2.84 8.06
C GLY A 44 -19.03 1.41 8.56
N PHE A 45 -18.67 1.19 9.80
CA PHE A 45 -18.77 -0.08 10.51
C PHE A 45 -20.17 -0.71 10.42
N SER A 46 -21.21 0.11 10.52
CA SER A 46 -22.61 -0.33 10.53
C SER A 46 -23.20 -0.62 9.14
N ALA A 47 -22.42 -0.51 8.07
CA ALA A 47 -22.95 -0.72 6.72
C ALA A 47 -23.10 -2.22 6.36
N MET A 48 -22.19 -3.07 6.87
CA MET A 48 -22.12 -4.47 6.48
C MET A 48 -23.01 -5.38 7.28
N GLY A 49 -23.58 -6.43 6.63
CA GLY A 49 -24.46 -7.42 7.26
C GLY A 49 -23.82 -8.12 8.45
N CYS A 50 -22.55 -8.51 8.36
CA CYS A 50 -21.84 -9.19 9.45
C CYS A 50 -21.69 -8.36 10.74
N TYR A 51 -21.95 -7.06 10.69
CA TYR A 51 -22.02 -6.17 11.85
C TYR A 51 -23.46 -5.69 12.16
N GLY A 52 -24.47 -6.31 11.54
CA GLY A 52 -25.86 -5.93 11.72
C GLY A 52 -26.31 -4.75 10.85
N GLY A 53 -25.55 -4.41 9.83
CA GLY A 53 -25.88 -3.36 8.87
C GLY A 53 -27.04 -3.70 7.95
N PRO A 54 -27.69 -2.70 7.32
CA PRO A 54 -28.83 -2.91 6.47
C PRO A 54 -28.48 -3.42 5.06
N ILE A 55 -27.21 -3.37 4.69
CA ILE A 55 -26.74 -3.77 3.37
C ILE A 55 -26.49 -5.27 3.36
N GLN A 56 -27.05 -5.97 2.37
CA GLN A 56 -26.78 -7.38 2.17
C GLN A 56 -25.39 -7.59 1.59
N THR A 57 -24.49 -8.17 2.38
CA THR A 57 -23.10 -8.41 2.01
C THR A 57 -22.70 -9.89 2.15
N PRO A 58 -23.39 -10.82 1.42
CA PRO A 58 -23.29 -12.24 1.71
C PRO A 58 -21.89 -12.82 1.57
N ASN A 59 -21.07 -12.30 0.67
CA ASN A 59 -19.68 -12.75 0.50
C ASN A 59 -18.77 -12.25 1.62
N ILE A 60 -18.94 -11.01 2.04
CA ILE A 60 -18.21 -10.45 3.20
C ILE A 60 -18.63 -11.16 4.47
N ASP A 61 -19.93 -11.41 4.64
CA ASP A 61 -20.49 -12.13 5.78
C ASP A 61 -19.94 -13.56 5.87
N ARG A 62 -19.77 -14.23 4.71
CA ARG A 62 -19.13 -15.56 4.66
C ARG A 62 -17.67 -15.52 5.10
N ILE A 63 -16.90 -14.53 4.66
CA ILE A 63 -15.50 -14.32 5.12
C ILE A 63 -15.47 -14.05 6.62
N ALA A 64 -16.37 -13.19 7.09
CA ALA A 64 -16.48 -12.86 8.50
C ALA A 64 -16.84 -14.06 9.40
N ALA A 65 -17.64 -14.99 8.88
CA ALA A 65 -18.01 -16.22 9.58
C ALA A 65 -16.84 -17.22 9.68
N GLN A 66 -15.89 -17.16 8.76
CA GLN A 66 -14.72 -18.05 8.71
C GLN A 66 -13.47 -17.42 9.33
N GLY A 67 -13.49 -16.14 9.62
CA GLY A 67 -12.34 -15.36 10.07
C GLY A 67 -12.57 -14.64 11.39
N VAL A 68 -11.80 -13.60 11.59
CA VAL A 68 -11.86 -12.74 12.77
C VAL A 68 -12.56 -11.42 12.41
N ARG A 69 -13.49 -11.00 13.24
CA ARG A 69 -14.14 -9.68 13.17
C ARG A 69 -13.66 -8.80 14.31
N TYR A 70 -13.14 -7.64 13.98
CA TYR A 70 -12.78 -6.64 14.97
C TYR A 70 -13.96 -5.70 15.23
N THR A 71 -14.28 -5.48 16.47
CA THR A 71 -15.31 -4.53 16.91
C THR A 71 -14.71 -3.21 17.43
N GLN A 72 -13.40 -3.19 17.63
CA GLN A 72 -12.64 -2.03 18.06
C GLN A 72 -11.51 -1.77 17.04
N TRP A 73 -11.90 -1.46 15.80
CA TRP A 73 -10.99 -1.10 14.74
C TRP A 73 -11.16 0.38 14.39
N HIS A 74 -10.07 1.12 14.45
CA HIS A 74 -10.06 2.54 14.17
C HIS A 74 -9.11 2.86 13.02
N THR A 75 -9.55 3.72 12.12
CA THR A 75 -8.74 4.32 11.06
C THR A 75 -8.59 5.81 11.34
N THR A 76 -7.87 6.53 10.48
CA THR A 76 -7.95 8.00 10.51
C THR A 76 -9.29 8.47 9.95
N ALA A 77 -9.61 9.74 10.14
CA ALA A 77 -10.87 10.31 9.68
C ALA A 77 -10.98 10.49 8.16
N LEU A 78 -9.86 10.33 7.41
CA LEU A 78 -9.77 10.67 5.99
C LEU A 78 -9.06 9.56 5.20
N CYS A 79 -9.34 9.51 3.89
CA CYS A 79 -8.87 8.47 2.98
C CYS A 79 -7.34 8.47 2.80
N SER A 80 -6.70 9.58 2.41
CA SER A 80 -5.24 9.61 2.20
C SER A 80 -4.45 9.27 3.46
N PRO A 81 -4.72 9.85 4.63
CA PRO A 81 -4.08 9.46 5.87
C PRO A 81 -4.24 7.98 6.21
N THR A 82 -5.45 7.42 6.09
CA THR A 82 -5.71 6.00 6.35
C THR A 82 -4.93 5.09 5.38
N ARG A 83 -4.94 5.42 4.09
CA ARG A 83 -4.22 4.66 3.06
C ARG A 83 -2.72 4.68 3.30
N SER A 84 -2.16 5.83 3.71
CA SER A 84 -0.76 5.93 4.06
C SER A 84 -0.38 5.07 5.26
N CYS A 85 -1.21 5.05 6.30
CA CYS A 85 -1.02 4.16 7.45
C CYS A 85 -1.05 2.69 7.06
N LEU A 86 -2.03 2.30 6.23
CA LEU A 86 -2.20 0.91 5.79
C LEU A 86 -0.98 0.40 5.01
N LEU A 87 -0.44 1.22 4.12
CA LEU A 87 0.66 0.83 3.25
C LEU A 87 2.04 0.92 3.88
N THR A 88 2.20 1.71 4.94
CA THR A 88 3.52 1.91 5.57
C THR A 88 3.61 1.32 6.98
N GLY A 89 2.48 0.99 7.60
CA GLY A 89 2.42 0.62 9.02
C GLY A 89 2.78 1.77 9.98
N ARG A 90 2.86 3.01 9.49
CA ARG A 90 3.28 4.19 10.25
C ARG A 90 2.12 5.16 10.44
N ASN A 91 2.20 5.99 11.46
CA ASN A 91 1.23 7.07 11.66
C ASN A 91 1.26 8.04 10.47
N HIS A 92 0.09 8.54 10.06
CA HIS A 92 -0.06 9.38 8.87
C HIS A 92 0.74 10.69 8.92
N THR A 93 0.96 11.27 10.09
CA THR A 93 1.80 12.47 10.23
C THR A 93 3.28 12.16 9.94
N ARG A 94 3.76 10.94 10.29
CA ARG A 94 5.10 10.49 9.90
C ARG A 94 5.22 10.25 8.40
N ASN A 95 4.11 10.01 7.74
CA ASN A 95 4.02 9.87 6.29
C ASN A 95 3.80 11.20 5.56
N SER A 96 3.94 12.33 6.23
CA SER A 96 3.64 13.66 5.69
C SER A 96 2.21 13.81 5.15
N MET A 97 1.28 13.02 5.71
CA MET A 97 -0.10 12.91 5.27
C MET A 97 -1.05 13.39 6.38
N ALA A 98 -0.87 14.64 6.82
CA ALA A 98 -1.71 15.23 7.88
C ALA A 98 -3.17 15.37 7.45
N CYS A 99 -3.42 15.54 6.15
CA CYS A 99 -4.74 15.65 5.55
C CYS A 99 -4.79 14.87 4.22
N ILE A 100 -5.87 15.00 3.47
CA ILE A 100 -5.95 14.49 2.08
C ILE A 100 -4.96 15.25 1.19
N THR A 101 -4.56 14.61 0.10
CA THR A 101 -3.51 15.15 -0.78
C THR A 101 -3.86 16.48 -1.42
N GLU A 102 -5.14 16.75 -1.66
CA GLU A 102 -5.64 18.03 -2.20
C GLU A 102 -5.53 19.20 -1.21
N ALA A 103 -5.42 18.90 0.07
CA ALA A 103 -5.21 19.87 1.13
C ALA A 103 -3.77 19.87 1.66
N ALA A 104 -2.84 19.32 0.88
CA ALA A 104 -1.42 19.30 1.22
C ALA A 104 -0.87 20.75 1.29
N VAL A 105 -0.01 20.97 2.26
CA VAL A 105 0.68 22.25 2.48
C VAL A 105 2.18 21.99 2.63
N GLY A 106 3.00 22.96 2.20
CA GLY A 106 4.46 22.81 2.18
C GLY A 106 5.12 22.88 3.57
N PHE A 107 4.50 22.30 4.59
CA PHE A 107 5.02 22.29 5.95
C PHE A 107 5.35 20.85 6.40
N PRO A 108 6.23 20.69 7.41
CA PRO A 108 6.56 19.39 7.96
C PRO A 108 5.33 18.56 8.32
N ASN A 109 5.35 17.28 7.95
CA ASN A 109 4.30 16.29 8.19
C ASN A 109 2.99 16.52 7.39
N ALA A 110 2.93 17.48 6.47
CA ALA A 110 1.71 17.86 5.75
C ALA A 110 1.91 18.06 4.24
N SER A 111 3.05 17.66 3.69
CA SER A 111 3.36 17.85 2.26
C SER A 111 2.57 16.95 1.31
N GLY A 112 1.87 15.95 1.81
CA GLY A 112 1.12 14.98 1.00
C GLY A 112 2.01 13.99 0.24
N THR A 113 3.31 13.98 0.51
CA THR A 113 4.28 13.07 -0.11
C THR A 113 4.90 12.18 0.95
N ILE A 114 4.72 10.87 0.81
CA ILE A 114 5.30 9.90 1.73
C ILE A 114 6.82 9.89 1.56
N PRO A 115 7.60 10.10 2.65
CA PRO A 115 9.06 10.02 2.58
C PRO A 115 9.51 8.62 2.14
N PRO A 116 10.44 8.49 1.17
CA PRO A 116 10.90 7.19 0.68
C PRO A 116 11.46 6.28 1.79
N GLU A 117 12.11 6.86 2.80
CA GLU A 117 12.66 6.13 3.95
C GLU A 117 11.61 5.46 4.83
N ASN A 118 10.35 5.81 4.69
CA ASN A 118 9.27 5.14 5.42
C ASN A 118 8.98 3.73 4.88
N GLY A 119 9.32 3.48 3.61
CA GLY A 119 9.05 2.23 2.92
C GLY A 119 7.55 1.96 2.78
N MET A 120 7.20 1.20 1.79
CA MET A 120 5.82 0.72 1.61
C MET A 120 5.78 -0.81 1.64
N LEU A 121 4.71 -1.36 2.17
CA LEU A 121 4.50 -2.80 2.24
C LEU A 121 4.70 -3.51 0.87
N PRO A 122 4.20 -2.98 -0.27
CA PRO A 122 4.46 -3.58 -1.57
C PRO A 122 5.94 -3.62 -1.96
N GLU A 123 6.72 -2.62 -1.60
CA GLU A 123 8.16 -2.57 -1.86
C GLU A 123 8.88 -3.64 -1.04
N ILE A 124 8.61 -3.68 0.26
CA ILE A 124 9.21 -4.66 1.19
C ILE A 124 8.87 -6.10 0.80
N LEU A 125 7.62 -6.35 0.41
CA LEU A 125 7.20 -7.67 -0.05
C LEU A 125 7.79 -8.01 -1.42
N GLY A 126 7.93 -7.03 -2.32
CA GLY A 126 8.58 -7.20 -3.61
C GLY A 126 10.04 -7.63 -3.48
N GLU A 127 10.79 -6.99 -2.58
CA GLU A 127 12.17 -7.38 -2.26
C GLU A 127 12.26 -8.81 -1.67
N ALA A 128 11.22 -9.24 -0.96
CA ALA A 128 11.12 -10.58 -0.42
C ALA A 128 10.52 -11.60 -1.42
N GLY A 129 10.26 -11.19 -2.66
CA GLY A 129 9.86 -12.07 -3.75
C GLY A 129 8.36 -12.23 -3.98
N TRP A 130 7.51 -11.48 -3.28
CA TRP A 130 6.08 -11.43 -3.57
C TRP A 130 5.80 -10.56 -4.81
N ASN A 131 4.88 -11.00 -5.66
CA ASN A 131 4.27 -10.11 -6.64
C ASN A 131 3.28 -9.19 -5.95
N THR A 132 3.33 -7.90 -6.25
CA THR A 132 2.46 -6.89 -5.65
C THR A 132 1.61 -6.22 -6.72
N TYR A 133 0.32 -6.10 -6.47
CA TYR A 133 -0.65 -5.53 -7.39
C TYR A 133 -1.58 -4.57 -6.66
N MET A 134 -2.04 -3.57 -7.39
CA MET A 134 -3.05 -2.65 -6.89
C MET A 134 -4.06 -2.32 -7.97
N VAL A 135 -5.33 -2.25 -7.60
CA VAL A 135 -6.43 -1.78 -8.46
C VAL A 135 -7.29 -0.83 -7.62
N GLY A 136 -7.70 0.27 -8.21
CA GLY A 136 -8.61 1.24 -7.59
C GLY A 136 -7.93 2.52 -7.12
N LYS A 137 -8.50 3.15 -6.10
CA LYS A 137 -8.11 4.48 -5.62
C LYS A 137 -6.74 4.44 -4.91
N TRP A 138 -5.79 5.24 -5.42
CA TRP A 138 -4.48 5.46 -4.79
C TRP A 138 -4.53 6.56 -3.73
N HIS A 139 -4.77 7.79 -4.12
CA HIS A 139 -4.95 8.99 -3.30
C HIS A 139 -3.79 9.27 -2.32
N LEU A 140 -2.56 9.01 -2.75
CA LEU A 140 -1.34 9.23 -1.95
C LEU A 140 -0.29 10.06 -2.69
N CYS A 141 -0.72 10.78 -3.71
CA CYS A 141 0.11 11.70 -4.46
C CYS A 141 -0.58 13.07 -4.47
N PRO A 142 0.11 14.16 -4.12
CA PRO A 142 -0.47 15.49 -4.20
C PRO A 142 -0.80 15.82 -5.66
N THR A 143 -1.89 16.55 -5.87
CA THR A 143 -2.19 17.14 -7.16
C THR A 143 -1.15 18.21 -7.41
N ILE A 144 -0.28 18.01 -8.38
CA ILE A 144 0.64 19.06 -8.84
C ILE A 144 -0.21 20.07 -9.59
N MET A 145 -0.42 21.22 -8.98
CA MET A 145 -0.99 22.38 -9.66
C MET A 145 0.08 23.14 -10.43
#